data_cea43d724055f09296cd6f6693bd8d81
#
_entry.id   cea43d724055f09296cd6f6693bd8d81
#
_cell.length_a   1.000
_cell.length_b   1.000
_cell.length_c   1.000
_cell.angle_alpha   90.00
_cell.angle_beta   90.00
_cell.angle_gamma   90.00
#
_symmetry.space_group_name_H-M   'P 1'
#
loop_
_entity.id
_entity.type
_entity.pdbx_description
1 polymer ?
#
loop_
_entity_poly.entity_id
_entity_poly.type
_entity_poly.pdbx_seq_one_letter_code
_entity_poly.pdbx_strand_id
1 'polypeptide(L)'
;MLARGCRWVLILAVVLLFAVAPAISQPDKADPLPSWNDTTPKKAINDFVAKVTKEGSPDFVPVADRVAVFDNDGTLWCEHPMYVQLAFALDRVKALAPKHPEWRTTEPFKSVLDGNLKGVAASGEKGLAELIMGTHAGMTVDEFEVTVKDWLATAEHPRFRRPYTECVYQPMLELLAYLRANGFKTFIVSGGGVEFMRPFTARVYGVPPEQVVGSTIKTKYVLRDGKPVLMRLPEIDFIDDKAGKPVCIHKFIGRRPVMAFGNSAGDFEMLEYTTTNNHRGFGLFVHHTDAEREYAYDRKTEFGHLDKGLDEAPKRGWVVVDMKKEWKVIYPFQK
;
A
#
# COMPACT_ATOMS: atom_id res chain seq x y z
N MET A 1 62.91 33.77 -77.77
CA MET A 1 61.61 34.48 -77.87
C MET A 1 60.72 33.92 -76.80
N LEU A 2 60.36 34.77 -75.84
CA LEU A 2 59.66 34.45 -74.59
C LEU A 2 58.18 34.43 -74.80
N ALA A 3 57.49 33.34 -74.34
CA ALA A 3 56.01 33.30 -74.20
C ALA A 3 55.65 33.18 -72.70
N ARG A 4 55.06 34.24 -72.21
CA ARG A 4 54.51 34.29 -70.80
C ARG A 4 53.16 33.62 -70.75
N GLY A 5 53.03 32.53 -69.99
CA GLY A 5 51.76 31.89 -69.62
C GLY A 5 51.10 32.54 -68.39
N CYS A 6 49.90 33.00 -68.59
CA CYS A 6 49.04 33.60 -67.54
C CYS A 6 48.34 32.47 -66.73
N ARG A 7 48.63 32.38 -65.46
CA ARG A 7 47.96 31.43 -64.57
C ARG A 7 46.73 32.11 -63.92
N TRP A 8 45.57 31.65 -64.26
CA TRP A 8 44.32 32.02 -63.57
C TRP A 8 44.17 31.16 -62.32
N VAL A 9 44.09 31.78 -61.14
CA VAL A 9 43.77 31.12 -59.85
C VAL A 9 42.26 31.23 -59.65
N LEU A 10 41.58 30.11 -59.75
CA LEU A 10 40.19 29.99 -59.42
C LEU A 10 40.08 29.84 -57.86
N ILE A 11 39.53 30.85 -57.21
CA ILE A 11 39.17 30.80 -55.77
C ILE A 11 37.76 30.15 -55.68
N LEU A 12 37.67 28.90 -55.19
CA LEU A 12 36.42 28.26 -54.88
C LEU A 12 35.96 28.75 -53.48
N ALA A 13 34.92 29.56 -53.44
CA ALA A 13 34.28 29.93 -52.18
C ALA A 13 33.34 28.78 -51.75
N VAL A 14 33.73 28.04 -50.72
CA VAL A 14 32.86 27.03 -50.06
C VAL A 14 31.91 27.75 -49.13
N VAL A 15 30.65 27.88 -49.54
CA VAL A 15 29.55 28.36 -48.66
C VAL A 15 29.10 27.20 -47.80
N LEU A 16 29.49 27.20 -46.53
CA LEU A 16 28.97 26.28 -45.48
C LEU A 16 27.55 26.72 -45.09
N LEU A 17 26.54 26.06 -45.63
CA LEU A 17 25.16 26.15 -45.16
C LEU A 17 25.06 25.38 -43.85
N PHE A 18 25.01 26.08 -42.73
CA PHE A 18 24.60 25.51 -41.44
C PHE A 18 23.08 25.23 -41.50
N ALA A 19 22.70 23.99 -41.69
CA ALA A 19 21.32 23.55 -41.48
C ALA A 19 21.04 23.59 -40.00
N VAL A 20 20.26 24.58 -39.54
CA VAL A 20 19.66 24.61 -38.19
C VAL A 20 18.58 23.51 -38.18
N ALA A 21 18.92 22.33 -37.62
CA ALA A 21 17.92 21.31 -37.35
C ALA A 21 16.89 21.89 -36.35
N PRO A 22 15.57 21.75 -36.60
CA PRO A 22 14.57 22.15 -35.62
C PRO A 22 14.80 21.32 -34.36
N ALA A 23 14.86 22.00 -33.21
CA ALA A 23 14.87 21.35 -31.93
C ALA A 23 13.55 20.55 -31.79
N ILE A 24 13.64 19.23 -31.91
CA ILE A 24 12.52 18.36 -31.60
C ILE A 24 12.31 18.51 -30.08
N SER A 25 11.27 19.24 -29.69
CA SER A 25 10.84 19.27 -28.29
C SER A 25 10.53 17.85 -27.89
N GLN A 26 11.24 17.33 -26.90
CA GLN A 26 10.86 16.06 -26.28
C GLN A 26 9.40 16.21 -25.82
N PRO A 27 8.53 15.23 -26.11
CA PRO A 27 7.18 15.28 -25.59
C PRO A 27 7.25 15.42 -24.07
N ASP A 28 6.50 16.35 -23.53
CA ASP A 28 6.39 16.55 -22.08
C ASP A 28 6.14 15.18 -21.46
N LYS A 29 7.01 14.77 -20.52
CA LYS A 29 6.81 13.53 -19.78
C LYS A 29 5.45 13.64 -19.11
N ALA A 30 4.53 12.76 -19.45
CA ALA A 30 3.22 12.71 -18.84
C ALA A 30 3.39 12.70 -17.31
N ASP A 31 2.55 13.48 -16.61
CA ASP A 31 2.54 13.55 -15.15
C ASP A 31 2.37 12.12 -14.56
N PRO A 32 3.31 11.60 -13.78
CA PRO A 32 3.20 10.25 -13.23
C PRO A 32 2.16 10.13 -12.12
N LEU A 33 1.68 11.26 -11.56
CA LEU A 33 0.75 11.34 -10.44
C LEU A 33 -0.44 12.24 -10.79
N PRO A 34 -1.21 11.94 -11.86
CA PRO A 34 -2.24 12.84 -12.38
C PRO A 34 -3.42 13.07 -11.43
N SER A 35 -3.71 12.11 -10.53
CA SER A 35 -4.77 12.23 -9.51
C SER A 35 -4.35 13.03 -8.28
N TRP A 36 -3.09 13.47 -8.22
CA TRP A 36 -2.61 14.39 -7.18
C TRP A 36 -2.71 15.84 -7.64
N ASN A 37 -3.08 16.74 -6.73
CA ASN A 37 -2.95 18.17 -6.94
C ASN A 37 -1.46 18.59 -6.93
N ASP A 38 -1.12 19.65 -7.65
CA ASP A 38 0.24 20.16 -7.76
C ASP A 38 0.62 20.98 -6.52
N THR A 39 0.77 20.29 -5.39
CA THR A 39 0.98 20.85 -4.05
C THR A 39 2.25 20.30 -3.43
N THR A 40 2.54 20.73 -2.20
CA THR A 40 3.75 20.34 -1.47
C THR A 40 3.94 18.83 -1.35
N PRO A 41 2.93 18.00 -1.00
CA PRO A 41 3.10 16.56 -0.91
C PRO A 41 3.53 15.90 -2.22
N LYS A 42 2.87 16.22 -3.34
CA LYS A 42 3.25 15.70 -4.66
C LYS A 42 4.68 16.11 -5.03
N LYS A 43 5.03 17.38 -4.80
CA LYS A 43 6.38 17.88 -5.05
C LYS A 43 7.40 17.16 -4.19
N ALA A 44 7.14 16.95 -2.90
CA ALA A 44 8.04 16.26 -1.99
C ALA A 44 8.33 14.81 -2.43
N ILE A 45 7.30 14.08 -2.91
CA ILE A 45 7.45 12.74 -3.48
C ILE A 45 8.37 12.78 -4.70
N ASN A 46 8.08 13.65 -5.67
CA ASN A 46 8.86 13.77 -6.91
C ASN A 46 10.31 14.17 -6.64
N ASP A 47 10.54 15.17 -5.79
CA ASP A 47 11.86 15.65 -5.42
C ASP A 47 12.68 14.55 -4.73
N PHE A 48 12.04 13.80 -3.82
CA PHE A 48 12.71 12.70 -3.14
C PHE A 48 13.10 11.58 -4.10
N VAL A 49 12.17 11.12 -4.95
CA VAL A 49 12.46 10.09 -5.95
C VAL A 49 13.56 10.54 -6.90
N ALA A 50 13.47 11.76 -7.45
CA ALA A 50 14.51 12.29 -8.33
C ALA A 50 15.89 12.33 -7.65
N LYS A 51 15.94 12.71 -6.37
CA LYS A 51 17.17 12.82 -5.58
C LYS A 51 17.83 11.47 -5.35
N VAL A 52 17.06 10.45 -4.97
CA VAL A 52 17.60 9.11 -4.62
C VAL A 52 17.85 8.23 -5.84
N THR A 53 17.31 8.59 -7.00
CA THR A 53 17.52 7.83 -8.24
C THR A 53 18.61 8.41 -9.15
N LYS A 54 19.04 9.67 -8.91
CA LYS A 54 20.06 10.35 -9.71
C LYS A 54 21.45 9.80 -9.39
N GLU A 55 22.06 9.10 -10.34
CA GLU A 55 23.45 8.64 -10.22
C GLU A 55 24.42 9.80 -9.98
N GLY A 56 25.40 9.58 -9.12
CA GLY A 56 26.37 10.60 -8.70
C GLY A 56 25.82 11.62 -7.71
N SER A 57 24.53 11.57 -7.36
CA SER A 57 23.98 12.36 -6.25
C SER A 57 24.56 11.85 -4.92
N PRO A 58 24.86 12.74 -3.95
CA PRO A 58 25.20 12.30 -2.60
C PRO A 58 24.06 11.51 -1.94
N ASP A 59 22.83 11.60 -2.47
CA ASP A 59 21.63 10.93 -1.98
C ASP A 59 21.26 9.68 -2.81
N PHE A 60 22.08 9.28 -3.76
CA PHE A 60 21.80 8.13 -4.60
C PHE A 60 21.61 6.85 -3.78
N VAL A 61 20.55 6.10 -4.11
CA VAL A 61 20.28 4.78 -3.56
C VAL A 61 20.35 3.77 -4.71
N PRO A 62 21.21 2.74 -4.61
CA PRO A 62 21.25 1.67 -5.62
C PRO A 62 19.89 0.99 -5.78
N VAL A 63 19.57 0.55 -7.01
CA VAL A 63 18.27 -0.10 -7.31
C VAL A 63 17.95 -1.26 -6.36
N ALA A 64 18.97 -2.05 -5.99
CA ALA A 64 18.82 -3.18 -5.07
C ALA A 64 18.33 -2.78 -3.67
N ASP A 65 18.57 -1.53 -3.27
CA ASP A 65 18.24 -0.99 -1.93
C ASP A 65 17.00 -0.09 -1.95
N ARG A 66 16.41 0.17 -3.13
CA ARG A 66 15.17 0.96 -3.25
C ARG A 66 13.97 0.13 -2.82
N VAL A 67 13.66 0.16 -1.54
CA VAL A 67 12.50 -0.49 -0.94
C VAL A 67 11.52 0.57 -0.46
N ALA A 68 10.25 0.46 -0.86
CA ALA A 68 9.14 1.25 -0.37
C ALA A 68 8.10 0.34 0.28
N VAL A 69 7.65 0.69 1.47
CA VAL A 69 6.66 -0.07 2.23
C VAL A 69 5.38 0.73 2.42
N PHE A 70 4.26 0.06 2.33
CA PHE A 70 2.93 0.64 2.41
C PHE A 70 2.10 -0.15 3.42
N ASP A 71 1.41 0.53 4.31
CA ASP A 71 0.25 -0.08 4.95
C ASP A 71 -0.87 -0.31 3.92
N ASN A 72 -1.86 -1.12 4.27
CA ASN A 72 -2.97 -1.47 3.39
C ASN A 72 -4.25 -0.69 3.73
N ASP A 73 -4.83 -0.99 4.91
CA ASP A 73 -6.10 -0.40 5.34
C ASP A 73 -5.94 1.10 5.59
N GLY A 74 -6.76 1.95 4.97
CA GLY A 74 -6.65 3.41 5.04
C GLY A 74 -5.47 4.03 4.28
N THR A 75 -4.54 3.22 3.76
CA THR A 75 -3.39 3.70 2.97
C THR A 75 -3.52 3.37 1.49
N LEU A 76 -3.89 2.14 1.15
CA LEU A 76 -4.07 1.70 -0.24
C LEU A 76 -5.54 1.51 -0.62
N TRP A 77 -6.40 1.18 0.33
CA TRP A 77 -7.84 1.07 0.16
C TRP A 77 -8.60 1.59 1.38
N CYS A 78 -9.92 1.76 1.22
CA CYS A 78 -10.81 2.24 2.26
C CYS A 78 -10.88 1.26 3.45
N GLU A 79 -10.79 1.79 4.68
CA GLU A 79 -10.89 1.01 5.92
C GLU A 79 -12.19 1.27 6.73
N HIS A 80 -12.94 2.32 6.38
CA HIS A 80 -14.21 2.62 7.02
C HIS A 80 -15.41 2.05 6.25
N PRO A 81 -16.54 1.69 6.93
CA PRO A 81 -16.81 1.90 8.38
C PRO A 81 -16.14 0.88 9.30
N MET A 82 -15.44 -0.11 8.77
CA MET A 82 -14.65 -1.10 9.50
C MET A 82 -13.63 -1.74 8.56
N TYR A 83 -12.56 -2.31 9.13
CA TYR A 83 -11.58 -3.06 8.33
C TYR A 83 -12.23 -4.12 7.47
N VAL A 84 -11.79 -4.21 6.21
CA VAL A 84 -12.36 -5.16 5.23
C VAL A 84 -12.25 -6.61 5.71
N GLN A 85 -11.11 -6.96 6.35
CA GLN A 85 -10.94 -8.30 6.92
C GLN A 85 -11.91 -8.55 8.10
N LEU A 86 -12.27 -7.53 8.87
CA LEU A 86 -13.32 -7.67 9.89
C LEU A 86 -14.68 -7.95 9.25
N ALA A 87 -15.05 -7.21 8.22
CA ALA A 87 -16.29 -7.48 7.46
C ALA A 87 -16.33 -8.93 6.93
N PHE A 88 -15.21 -9.41 6.36
CA PHE A 88 -15.05 -10.82 5.97
C PHE A 88 -15.27 -11.78 7.16
N ALA A 89 -14.66 -11.53 8.32
CA ALA A 89 -14.82 -12.37 9.49
C ALA A 89 -16.27 -12.42 9.98
N LEU A 90 -16.98 -11.27 10.01
CA LEU A 90 -18.38 -11.20 10.41
C LEU A 90 -19.29 -12.01 9.46
N ASP A 91 -19.07 -11.93 8.16
CA ASP A 91 -19.83 -12.71 7.18
C ASP A 91 -19.50 -14.21 7.26
N ARG A 92 -18.24 -14.55 7.53
CA ARG A 92 -17.82 -15.95 7.77
C ARG A 92 -18.50 -16.53 9.01
N VAL A 93 -18.65 -15.77 10.12
CA VAL A 93 -19.39 -16.22 11.30
C VAL A 93 -20.82 -16.59 10.91
N LYS A 94 -21.53 -15.74 10.18
CA LYS A 94 -22.91 -16.01 9.70
C LYS A 94 -22.96 -17.27 8.84
N ALA A 95 -22.03 -17.44 7.91
CA ALA A 95 -21.95 -18.60 7.02
C ALA A 95 -21.65 -19.91 7.76
N LEU A 96 -20.85 -19.85 8.80
CA LEU A 96 -20.44 -21.04 9.58
C LEU A 96 -21.39 -21.37 10.75
N ALA A 97 -22.22 -20.41 11.21
CA ALA A 97 -23.14 -20.58 12.34
C ALA A 97 -24.02 -21.85 12.29
N PRO A 98 -24.49 -22.35 11.14
CA PRO A 98 -25.24 -23.61 11.09
C PRO A 98 -24.41 -24.82 11.56
N LYS A 99 -23.08 -24.76 11.48
CA LYS A 99 -22.17 -25.83 11.93
C LYS A 99 -21.66 -25.60 13.37
N HIS A 100 -21.97 -24.44 13.94
CA HIS A 100 -21.52 -23.98 15.26
C HIS A 100 -22.71 -23.45 16.09
N PRO A 101 -23.64 -24.34 16.53
CA PRO A 101 -24.81 -23.91 17.28
C PRO A 101 -24.48 -23.19 18.59
N GLU A 102 -23.32 -23.50 19.20
CA GLU A 102 -22.79 -22.85 20.42
C GLU A 102 -22.53 -21.36 20.22
N TRP A 103 -22.28 -20.89 18.98
CA TRP A 103 -22.05 -19.46 18.71
C TRP A 103 -23.26 -18.57 18.97
N ARG A 104 -24.45 -19.15 19.03
CA ARG A 104 -25.67 -18.40 19.37
C ARG A 104 -25.72 -17.95 20.82
N THR A 105 -24.90 -18.51 21.68
CA THR A 105 -24.88 -18.23 23.14
C THR A 105 -23.50 -17.77 23.63
N THR A 106 -22.47 -17.81 22.76
CA THR A 106 -21.09 -17.49 23.13
C THR A 106 -20.65 -16.17 22.49
N GLU A 107 -20.19 -15.21 23.29
CA GLU A 107 -19.57 -13.99 22.79
C GLU A 107 -18.15 -14.30 22.27
N PRO A 108 -17.67 -13.58 21.25
CA PRO A 108 -18.31 -12.48 20.50
C PRO A 108 -19.24 -12.93 19.36
N PHE A 109 -19.32 -14.22 19.06
CA PHE A 109 -20.09 -14.77 17.94
C PHE A 109 -21.59 -14.45 18.06
N LYS A 110 -22.14 -14.53 19.29
CA LYS A 110 -23.53 -14.14 19.54
C LYS A 110 -23.80 -12.71 19.10
N SER A 111 -22.96 -11.76 19.49
CA SER A 111 -23.10 -10.35 19.08
C SER A 111 -23.05 -10.20 17.57
N VAL A 112 -22.20 -10.96 16.85
CA VAL A 112 -22.16 -10.95 15.38
C VAL A 112 -23.48 -11.46 14.80
N LEU A 113 -24.01 -12.56 15.29
CA LEU A 113 -25.25 -13.18 14.78
C LEU A 113 -26.49 -12.32 15.07
N ASP A 114 -26.47 -11.59 16.18
CA ASP A 114 -27.52 -10.63 16.56
C ASP A 114 -27.40 -9.28 15.82
N GLY A 115 -26.33 -9.07 15.03
CA GLY A 115 -26.06 -7.78 14.36
C GLY A 115 -25.64 -6.67 15.30
N ASN A 116 -25.21 -7.01 16.52
CA ASN A 116 -24.80 -6.07 17.56
C ASN A 116 -23.32 -5.70 17.43
N LEU A 117 -22.99 -4.78 16.51
CA LEU A 117 -21.60 -4.34 16.31
C LEU A 117 -20.98 -3.69 17.55
N LYS A 118 -21.80 -3.05 18.41
CA LYS A 118 -21.31 -2.50 19.69
C LYS A 118 -20.86 -3.61 20.66
N GLY A 119 -21.57 -4.73 20.68
CA GLY A 119 -21.16 -5.91 21.45
C GLY A 119 -19.87 -6.53 20.91
N VAL A 120 -19.71 -6.57 19.59
CA VAL A 120 -18.46 -7.01 18.94
C VAL A 120 -17.30 -6.10 19.36
N ALA A 121 -17.46 -4.78 19.25
CA ALA A 121 -16.43 -3.82 19.65
C ALA A 121 -16.10 -3.93 21.17
N ALA A 122 -17.11 -4.10 22.01
CA ALA A 122 -16.92 -4.27 23.46
C ALA A 122 -16.14 -5.53 23.84
N SER A 123 -16.05 -6.54 22.96
CA SER A 123 -15.23 -7.75 23.19
C SER A 123 -13.72 -7.50 23.09
N GLY A 124 -13.32 -6.34 22.57
CA GLY A 124 -11.93 -5.88 22.47
C GLY A 124 -11.03 -6.79 21.66
N GLU A 125 -9.72 -6.67 21.85
CA GLU A 125 -8.70 -7.43 21.11
C GLU A 125 -8.88 -8.96 21.27
N LYS A 126 -9.27 -9.41 22.46
CA LYS A 126 -9.52 -10.83 22.73
C LYS A 126 -10.67 -11.37 21.88
N GLY A 127 -11.80 -10.65 21.85
CA GLY A 127 -12.95 -11.07 21.03
C GLY A 127 -12.64 -11.03 19.53
N LEU A 128 -11.88 -10.03 19.09
CA LEU A 128 -11.42 -9.98 17.69
C LEU A 128 -10.53 -11.18 17.35
N ALA A 129 -9.60 -11.55 18.23
CA ALA A 129 -8.77 -12.74 18.04
C ALA A 129 -9.62 -14.03 18.00
N GLU A 130 -10.64 -14.16 18.85
CA GLU A 130 -11.56 -15.31 18.83
C GLU A 130 -12.35 -15.37 17.52
N LEU A 131 -12.85 -14.24 16.99
CA LEU A 131 -13.51 -14.17 15.68
C LEU A 131 -12.56 -14.62 14.55
N ILE A 132 -11.34 -14.11 14.55
CA ILE A 132 -10.33 -14.50 13.55
C ILE A 132 -10.02 -16.00 13.66
N MET A 133 -9.78 -16.53 14.85
CA MET A 133 -9.49 -17.96 15.03
C MET A 133 -10.66 -18.83 14.58
N GLY A 134 -11.90 -18.49 14.94
CA GLY A 134 -13.10 -19.24 14.55
C GLY A 134 -13.39 -19.23 13.04
N THR A 135 -12.97 -18.19 12.35
CA THR A 135 -13.29 -17.98 10.92
C THR A 135 -12.14 -18.27 9.96
N HIS A 136 -10.89 -18.21 10.42
CA HIS A 136 -9.69 -18.29 9.59
C HIS A 136 -8.87 -19.56 9.81
N ALA A 137 -9.11 -20.33 10.89
CA ALA A 137 -8.39 -21.56 11.22
C ALA A 137 -9.17 -22.82 10.83
N GLY A 138 -8.56 -24.01 11.02
CA GLY A 138 -9.19 -25.30 10.80
C GLY A 138 -9.28 -25.74 9.33
N MET A 139 -8.66 -24.99 8.40
CA MET A 139 -8.60 -25.28 6.98
C MET A 139 -7.15 -25.15 6.47
N THR A 140 -6.90 -25.58 5.25
CA THR A 140 -5.58 -25.35 4.62
C THR A 140 -5.43 -23.91 4.18
N VAL A 141 -4.17 -23.50 3.93
CA VAL A 141 -3.87 -22.19 3.33
C VAL A 141 -4.59 -22.03 1.97
N ASP A 142 -4.56 -23.08 1.13
CA ASP A 142 -5.19 -23.03 -0.20
C ASP A 142 -6.73 -22.92 -0.10
N GLU A 143 -7.36 -23.64 0.84
CA GLU A 143 -8.81 -23.53 1.09
C GLU A 143 -9.19 -22.13 1.60
N PHE A 144 -8.34 -21.52 2.43
CA PHE A 144 -8.56 -20.17 2.89
C PHE A 144 -8.44 -19.15 1.76
N GLU A 145 -7.42 -19.29 0.89
CA GLU A 145 -7.24 -18.44 -0.28
C GLU A 145 -8.48 -18.46 -1.19
N VAL A 146 -9.02 -19.65 -1.50
CA VAL A 146 -10.28 -19.77 -2.27
C VAL A 146 -11.43 -19.06 -1.56
N THR A 147 -11.58 -19.28 -0.25
CA THR A 147 -12.64 -18.66 0.55
C THR A 147 -12.57 -17.13 0.51
N VAL A 148 -11.37 -16.54 0.59
CA VAL A 148 -11.18 -15.09 0.48
C VAL A 148 -11.51 -14.59 -0.93
N LYS A 149 -11.05 -15.29 -1.97
CA LYS A 149 -11.35 -14.93 -3.37
C LYS A 149 -12.84 -14.93 -3.66
N ASP A 150 -13.55 -15.97 -3.22
CA ASP A 150 -15.00 -16.11 -3.42
C ASP A 150 -15.77 -14.99 -2.70
N TRP A 151 -15.37 -14.65 -1.47
CA TRP A 151 -15.99 -13.55 -0.75
C TRP A 151 -15.72 -12.20 -1.42
N LEU A 152 -14.49 -11.90 -1.80
CA LEU A 152 -14.13 -10.65 -2.48
C LEU A 152 -14.79 -10.50 -3.86
N ALA A 153 -15.21 -11.60 -4.49
CA ALA A 153 -15.91 -11.55 -5.77
C ALA A 153 -17.35 -11.01 -5.65
N THR A 154 -17.95 -11.09 -4.45
CA THR A 154 -19.35 -10.74 -4.23
C THR A 154 -19.57 -9.69 -3.16
N ALA A 155 -18.62 -9.50 -2.25
CA ALA A 155 -18.73 -8.56 -1.14
C ALA A 155 -18.58 -7.12 -1.61
N GLU A 156 -19.51 -6.28 -1.20
CA GLU A 156 -19.56 -4.87 -1.57
C GLU A 156 -19.40 -3.96 -0.36
N HIS A 157 -18.72 -2.86 -0.57
CA HIS A 157 -18.62 -1.79 0.41
C HIS A 157 -19.99 -1.17 0.66
N PRO A 158 -20.45 -1.04 1.93
CA PRO A 158 -21.83 -0.66 2.25
C PRO A 158 -22.21 0.75 1.76
N ARG A 159 -21.28 1.70 1.75
CA ARG A 159 -21.53 3.07 1.27
C ARG A 159 -21.43 3.18 -0.25
N PHE A 160 -20.38 2.61 -0.84
CA PHE A 160 -20.09 2.82 -2.27
C PHE A 160 -20.81 1.83 -3.19
N ARG A 161 -21.34 0.74 -2.65
CA ARG A 161 -22.04 -0.33 -3.40
C ARG A 161 -21.21 -0.85 -4.57
N ARG A 162 -19.95 -1.09 -4.25
CA ARG A 162 -18.93 -1.62 -5.16
C ARG A 162 -18.10 -2.68 -4.46
N PRO A 163 -17.52 -3.62 -5.21
CA PRO A 163 -16.56 -4.56 -4.65
C PRO A 163 -15.49 -3.84 -3.83
N TYR A 164 -15.11 -4.38 -2.69
CA TYR A 164 -14.04 -3.78 -1.87
C TYR A 164 -12.74 -3.57 -2.65
N THR A 165 -12.44 -4.46 -3.61
CA THR A 165 -11.27 -4.35 -4.48
C THR A 165 -11.33 -3.21 -5.51
N GLU A 166 -12.45 -2.50 -5.63
CA GLU A 166 -12.59 -1.27 -6.38
C GLU A 166 -12.49 -0.02 -5.49
N CYS A 167 -12.64 -0.18 -4.16
CA CYS A 167 -12.51 0.92 -3.18
C CYS A 167 -11.04 1.19 -2.81
N VAL A 168 -10.20 1.26 -3.83
CA VAL A 168 -8.74 1.48 -3.73
C VAL A 168 -8.40 2.93 -4.09
N TYR A 169 -7.41 3.50 -3.44
CA TYR A 169 -7.06 4.90 -3.66
C TYR A 169 -6.27 5.09 -4.95
N GLN A 170 -6.89 5.72 -5.94
CA GLN A 170 -6.28 5.99 -7.24
C GLN A 170 -4.91 6.71 -7.14
N PRO A 171 -4.74 7.75 -6.29
CA PRO A 171 -3.44 8.38 -6.14
C PRO A 171 -2.35 7.44 -5.62
N MET A 172 -2.70 6.48 -4.79
CA MET A 172 -1.74 5.51 -4.25
C MET A 172 -1.41 4.41 -5.28
N LEU A 173 -2.35 4.04 -6.15
CA LEU A 173 -2.06 3.16 -7.30
C LEU A 173 -1.06 3.81 -8.26
N GLU A 174 -1.22 5.10 -8.54
CA GLU A 174 -0.29 5.89 -9.34
C GLU A 174 1.10 5.95 -8.70
N LEU A 175 1.14 6.18 -7.38
CA LEU A 175 2.39 6.22 -6.61
C LEU A 175 3.11 4.87 -6.64
N LEU A 176 2.40 3.76 -6.45
CA LEU A 176 2.98 2.42 -6.57
C LEU A 176 3.59 2.20 -7.96
N ALA A 177 2.88 2.58 -9.03
CA ALA A 177 3.35 2.47 -10.41
C ALA A 177 4.57 3.37 -10.66
N TYR A 178 4.53 4.61 -10.19
CA TYR A 178 5.61 5.58 -10.30
C TYR A 178 6.89 5.10 -9.62
N LEU A 179 6.78 4.57 -8.40
CA LEU A 179 7.93 4.06 -7.66
C LEU A 179 8.54 2.84 -8.38
N ARG A 180 7.72 1.89 -8.84
CA ARG A 180 8.22 0.74 -9.62
C ARG A 180 8.92 1.18 -10.90
N ALA A 181 8.38 2.16 -11.63
CA ALA A 181 9.02 2.74 -12.81
C ALA A 181 10.39 3.39 -12.51
N ASN A 182 10.63 3.78 -11.26
CA ASN A 182 11.89 4.32 -10.77
C ASN A 182 12.75 3.27 -10.03
N GLY A 183 12.48 1.98 -10.25
CA GLY A 183 13.29 0.87 -9.75
C GLY A 183 13.08 0.53 -8.27
N PHE A 184 12.01 1.01 -7.64
CA PHE A 184 11.66 0.60 -6.27
C PHE A 184 10.95 -0.76 -6.27
N LYS A 185 11.26 -1.58 -5.28
CA LYS A 185 10.43 -2.71 -4.86
C LYS A 185 9.38 -2.21 -3.88
N THR A 186 8.11 -2.44 -4.19
CA THR A 186 6.99 -2.00 -3.36
C THR A 186 6.44 -3.17 -2.55
N PHE A 187 6.41 -3.04 -1.23
CA PHE A 187 5.91 -4.05 -0.30
C PHE A 187 4.68 -3.52 0.44
N ILE A 188 3.76 -4.43 0.77
CA ILE A 188 2.71 -4.16 1.77
C ILE A 188 3.24 -4.64 3.12
N VAL A 189 3.06 -3.82 4.18
CA VAL A 189 3.39 -4.13 5.56
C VAL A 189 2.20 -3.71 6.42
N SER A 190 1.33 -4.64 6.78
CA SER A 190 0.01 -4.35 7.32
C SER A 190 -0.34 -5.15 8.57
N GLY A 191 -1.10 -4.54 9.48
CA GLY A 191 -1.73 -5.24 10.61
C GLY A 191 -2.70 -6.34 10.19
N GLY A 192 -3.22 -6.28 8.96
CA GLY A 192 -4.08 -7.30 8.38
C GLY A 192 -3.38 -8.65 8.18
N GLY A 193 -4.18 -9.71 8.05
CA GLY A 193 -3.68 -11.07 7.84
C GLY A 193 -3.03 -11.22 6.46
N VAL A 194 -1.78 -11.69 6.42
CA VAL A 194 -1.02 -11.85 5.18
C VAL A 194 -1.74 -12.71 4.15
N GLU A 195 -2.38 -13.82 4.58
CA GLU A 195 -3.09 -14.75 3.70
C GLU A 195 -4.46 -14.22 3.27
N PHE A 196 -5.02 -13.22 3.97
CA PHE A 196 -6.20 -12.49 3.51
C PHE A 196 -5.83 -11.52 2.37
N MET A 197 -4.66 -10.89 2.42
CA MET A 197 -4.24 -9.88 1.43
C MET A 197 -3.69 -10.49 0.14
N ARG A 198 -2.85 -11.52 0.21
CA ARG A 198 -2.20 -12.15 -0.95
C ARG A 198 -3.13 -12.50 -2.10
N PRO A 199 -4.36 -12.99 -1.88
CA PRO A 199 -5.29 -13.35 -2.96
C PRO A 199 -5.66 -12.23 -3.94
N PHE A 200 -5.51 -10.94 -3.55
CA PHE A 200 -5.94 -9.84 -4.39
C PHE A 200 -4.84 -8.83 -4.75
N THR A 201 -3.74 -8.74 -3.98
CA THR A 201 -2.76 -7.65 -4.10
C THR A 201 -2.06 -7.58 -5.45
N ALA A 202 -1.75 -8.72 -6.07
CA ALA A 202 -1.12 -8.75 -7.39
C ALA A 202 -2.04 -8.12 -8.46
N ARG A 203 -3.32 -8.48 -8.45
CA ARG A 203 -4.31 -7.99 -9.40
C ARG A 203 -4.68 -6.52 -9.15
N VAL A 204 -4.79 -6.12 -7.89
CA VAL A 204 -5.32 -4.80 -7.51
C VAL A 204 -4.22 -3.74 -7.46
N TYR A 205 -3.07 -4.07 -6.89
CA TYR A 205 -1.97 -3.13 -6.65
C TYR A 205 -0.73 -3.38 -7.52
N GLY A 206 -0.67 -4.52 -8.22
CA GLY A 206 0.55 -4.98 -8.88
C GLY A 206 1.65 -5.35 -7.87
N VAL A 207 1.29 -5.71 -6.64
CA VAL A 207 2.21 -6.19 -5.59
C VAL A 207 2.07 -7.71 -5.49
N PRO A 208 3.08 -8.49 -5.88
CA PRO A 208 3.01 -9.94 -5.87
C PRO A 208 2.99 -10.49 -4.44
N PRO A 209 2.49 -11.73 -4.22
CA PRO A 209 2.25 -12.29 -2.89
C PRO A 209 3.49 -12.37 -2.00
N GLU A 210 4.68 -12.55 -2.57
CA GLU A 210 5.95 -12.56 -1.85
C GLU A 210 6.38 -11.16 -1.35
N GLN A 211 5.75 -10.09 -1.84
CA GLN A 211 5.96 -8.71 -1.38
C GLN A 211 4.85 -8.25 -0.41
N VAL A 212 4.05 -9.17 0.10
CA VAL A 212 3.02 -8.90 1.12
C VAL A 212 3.47 -9.46 2.46
N VAL A 213 3.64 -8.56 3.42
CA VAL A 213 3.97 -8.84 4.82
C VAL A 213 2.77 -8.42 5.67
N GLY A 214 2.43 -9.22 6.67
CA GLY A 214 1.27 -8.95 7.52
C GLY A 214 1.21 -9.87 8.73
N SER A 215 0.19 -9.71 9.54
CA SER A 215 -0.06 -10.58 10.68
C SER A 215 -0.28 -12.03 10.24
N THR A 216 0.17 -12.97 11.05
CA THR A 216 0.10 -14.41 10.74
C THR A 216 -0.57 -15.19 11.86
N ILE A 217 -1.28 -16.26 11.48
CA ILE A 217 -1.63 -17.35 12.40
C ILE A 217 -0.69 -18.53 12.15
N LYS A 218 -0.52 -19.37 13.13
CA LYS A 218 0.36 -20.54 13.00
C LYS A 218 -0.12 -21.47 11.91
N THR A 219 0.83 -22.03 11.18
CA THR A 219 0.60 -23.07 10.19
C THR A 219 1.37 -24.33 10.54
N LYS A 220 0.84 -25.49 10.15
CA LYS A 220 1.47 -26.78 10.36
C LYS A 220 1.49 -27.56 9.06
N TYR A 221 2.65 -28.09 8.69
CA TYR A 221 2.77 -29.08 7.62
C TYR A 221 2.12 -30.40 8.05
N VAL A 222 1.23 -30.92 7.22
CA VAL A 222 0.60 -32.22 7.40
C VAL A 222 0.44 -32.94 6.06
N LEU A 223 0.31 -34.25 6.11
CA LEU A 223 -0.17 -35.04 4.97
C LEU A 223 -1.66 -35.29 5.14
N ARG A 224 -2.47 -34.75 4.19
CA ARG A 224 -3.91 -35.00 4.09
C ARG A 224 -4.18 -35.80 2.81
N ASP A 225 -4.68 -37.03 2.96
CA ASP A 225 -4.89 -37.96 1.86
C ASP A 225 -3.61 -38.21 1.02
N GLY A 226 -2.47 -38.34 1.71
CA GLY A 226 -1.15 -38.53 1.10
C GLY A 226 -0.55 -37.29 0.41
N LYS A 227 -1.22 -36.15 0.45
CA LYS A 227 -0.75 -34.88 -0.14
C LYS A 227 -0.24 -33.90 0.92
N PRO A 228 0.91 -33.22 0.71
CA PRO A 228 1.42 -32.23 1.62
C PRO A 228 0.55 -30.98 1.57
N VAL A 229 0.11 -30.49 2.73
CA VAL A 229 -0.65 -29.26 2.88
C VAL A 229 -0.19 -28.49 4.11
N LEU A 230 -0.45 -27.17 4.14
CA LEU A 230 -0.28 -26.32 5.32
C LEU A 230 -1.64 -26.08 5.95
N MET A 231 -1.81 -26.61 7.18
CA MET A 231 -3.02 -26.39 7.99
C MET A 231 -2.89 -25.12 8.81
N ARG A 232 -3.91 -24.29 8.79
CA ARG A 232 -4.04 -23.08 9.59
C ARG A 232 -4.55 -23.43 10.99
N LEU A 233 -3.77 -23.10 12.01
CA LEU A 233 -4.07 -23.41 13.40
C LEU A 233 -4.77 -22.24 14.10
N PRO A 234 -5.61 -22.44 15.11
CA PRO A 234 -6.29 -21.39 15.87
C PRO A 234 -5.35 -20.73 16.90
N GLU A 235 -4.23 -20.22 16.44
CA GLU A 235 -3.20 -19.58 17.26
C GLU A 235 -2.51 -18.47 16.47
N ILE A 236 -2.43 -17.27 17.06
CA ILE A 236 -1.67 -16.15 16.50
C ILE A 236 -0.18 -16.52 16.53
N ASP A 237 0.50 -16.32 15.40
CA ASP A 237 1.94 -16.48 15.29
C ASP A 237 2.66 -15.15 15.46
N PHE A 238 2.21 -14.11 14.73
CA PHE A 238 2.79 -12.78 14.82
C PHE A 238 1.74 -11.69 14.48
N ILE A 239 1.82 -10.56 15.18
CA ILE A 239 1.03 -9.35 14.90
C ILE A 239 1.93 -8.30 14.28
N ASP A 240 1.65 -7.92 13.02
CA ASP A 240 2.40 -6.95 12.22
C ASP A 240 1.79 -5.54 12.37
N ASP A 241 1.74 -5.05 13.60
CA ASP A 241 1.22 -3.72 13.92
C ASP A 241 2.19 -2.97 14.82
N LYS A 242 2.20 -1.65 14.77
CA LYS A 242 3.08 -0.77 15.57
C LYS A 242 4.54 -1.24 15.49
N ALA A 243 5.16 -1.55 16.64
CA ALA A 243 6.53 -2.07 16.72
C ALA A 243 6.73 -3.44 16.01
N GLY A 244 5.65 -4.15 15.73
CA GLY A 244 5.69 -5.37 14.93
C GLY A 244 6.11 -5.11 13.48
N LYS A 245 5.68 -4.01 12.87
CA LYS A 245 6.00 -3.68 11.47
C LYS A 245 7.51 -3.61 11.19
N PRO A 246 8.34 -2.88 11.94
CA PRO A 246 9.80 -2.92 11.78
C PRO A 246 10.40 -4.32 11.92
N VAL A 247 9.88 -5.13 12.85
CA VAL A 247 10.33 -6.51 13.05
C VAL A 247 10.03 -7.38 11.84
N CYS A 248 8.82 -7.29 11.28
CA CYS A 248 8.44 -7.99 10.07
C CYS A 248 9.25 -7.53 8.85
N ILE A 249 9.47 -6.23 8.69
CA ILE A 249 10.35 -5.68 7.64
C ILE A 249 11.72 -6.34 7.72
N HIS A 250 12.31 -6.40 8.92
CA HIS A 250 13.61 -7.06 9.12
C HIS A 250 13.56 -8.55 8.75
N LYS A 251 12.53 -9.26 9.21
CA LYS A 251 12.41 -10.73 9.02
C LYS A 251 12.17 -11.13 7.56
N PHE A 252 11.29 -10.41 6.86
CA PHE A 252 10.75 -10.86 5.57
C PHE A 252 11.27 -10.07 4.37
N ILE A 253 11.65 -8.80 4.57
CA ILE A 253 12.23 -7.97 3.50
C ILE A 253 13.77 -8.00 3.57
N GLY A 254 14.34 -8.04 4.79
CA GLY A 254 15.78 -8.10 5.02
C GLY A 254 16.53 -6.81 4.69
N ARG A 255 15.80 -5.73 4.36
CA ARG A 255 16.34 -4.41 4.04
C ARG A 255 15.51 -3.33 4.72
N ARG A 256 16.19 -2.28 5.20
CA ARG A 256 15.50 -1.10 5.72
C ARG A 256 14.90 -0.33 4.54
N PRO A 257 13.60 0.05 4.60
CA PRO A 257 12.96 0.82 3.55
C PRO A 257 13.58 2.21 3.39
N VAL A 258 13.44 2.75 2.19
CA VAL A 258 13.78 4.13 1.84
C VAL A 258 12.54 5.03 1.91
N MET A 259 11.36 4.45 1.70
CA MET A 259 10.09 5.14 1.79
C MET A 259 9.08 4.31 2.59
N ALA A 260 8.27 4.98 3.42
CA ALA A 260 7.17 4.35 4.16
C ALA A 260 5.91 5.22 4.10
N PHE A 261 4.77 4.55 3.90
CA PHE A 261 3.46 5.15 3.73
C PHE A 261 2.46 4.47 4.66
N GLY A 262 1.71 5.27 5.41
CA GLY A 262 0.70 4.80 6.35
C GLY A 262 -0.39 5.83 6.56
N ASN A 263 -1.36 5.55 7.45
CA ASN A 263 -2.44 6.49 7.76
C ASN A 263 -2.79 6.53 9.25
N SER A 264 -2.21 5.67 10.05
CA SER A 264 -2.64 5.47 11.45
C SER A 264 -1.48 5.42 12.45
N ALA A 265 -1.83 5.37 13.73
CA ALA A 265 -0.87 5.15 14.81
C ALA A 265 -0.17 3.79 14.70
N GLY A 266 -0.75 2.82 14.01
CA GLY A 266 -0.14 1.52 13.74
C GLY A 266 1.08 1.60 12.82
N ASP A 267 1.25 2.71 12.09
CA ASP A 267 2.32 2.90 11.12
C ASP A 267 3.47 3.75 11.66
N PHE A 268 3.30 4.33 12.84
CA PHE A 268 4.25 5.28 13.38
C PHE A 268 5.67 4.71 13.45
N GLU A 269 5.84 3.53 14.02
CA GLU A 269 7.14 2.87 14.15
C GLU A 269 7.72 2.43 12.80
N MET A 270 6.87 2.12 11.80
CA MET A 270 7.31 1.84 10.43
C MET A 270 7.90 3.08 9.77
N LEU A 271 7.25 4.24 9.90
CA LEU A 271 7.77 5.51 9.40
C LEU A 271 9.04 5.91 10.16
N GLU A 272 9.02 5.79 11.49
CA GLU A 272 10.18 6.08 12.33
C GLU A 272 11.38 5.22 11.96
N TYR A 273 11.18 3.90 11.81
CA TYR A 273 12.23 2.97 11.39
C TYR A 273 12.80 3.32 10.03
N THR A 274 11.97 3.77 9.09
CA THR A 274 12.38 4.15 7.74
C THR A 274 13.17 5.46 7.72
N THR A 275 12.80 6.45 8.53
CA THR A 275 13.31 7.83 8.42
C THR A 275 14.38 8.19 9.43
N THR A 276 14.54 7.42 10.51
CA THR A 276 15.60 7.64 11.52
C THR A 276 16.85 6.81 11.19
N ASN A 277 17.98 7.30 11.57
CA ASN A 277 19.34 6.92 11.26
C ASN A 277 19.94 7.70 10.07
N ASN A 278 21.22 7.45 9.78
CA ASN A 278 21.99 8.12 8.72
C ASN A 278 21.49 7.84 7.29
N HIS A 279 20.29 7.32 7.17
CA HIS A 279 19.66 7.02 5.88
C HIS A 279 18.66 8.10 5.51
N ARG A 280 18.61 8.38 4.22
CA ARG A 280 17.66 9.27 3.59
C ARG A 280 16.36 8.54 3.49
N GLY A 281 15.49 8.74 4.46
CA GLY A 281 14.18 8.12 4.49
C GLY A 281 13.08 9.13 4.21
N PHE A 282 12.01 8.68 3.57
CA PHE A 282 10.80 9.44 3.32
C PHE A 282 9.62 8.79 4.05
N GLY A 283 8.93 9.56 4.88
CA GLY A 283 7.73 9.13 5.58
C GLY A 283 6.52 9.94 5.17
N LEU A 284 5.37 9.28 4.96
CA LEU A 284 4.14 9.95 4.59
C LEU A 284 2.94 9.31 5.29
N PHE A 285 2.09 10.16 5.88
CA PHE A 285 0.76 9.79 6.35
C PHE A 285 -0.33 10.30 5.42
N VAL A 286 -1.30 9.44 5.11
CA VAL A 286 -2.58 9.83 4.52
C VAL A 286 -3.49 10.27 5.67
N HIS A 287 -3.94 11.53 5.66
CA HIS A 287 -4.90 12.08 6.60
C HIS A 287 -6.28 12.15 5.95
N HIS A 288 -7.20 11.39 6.47
CA HIS A 288 -8.56 11.27 5.96
C HIS A 288 -9.41 12.46 6.35
N THR A 289 -9.58 13.40 5.42
CA THR A 289 -10.25 14.68 5.64
C THR A 289 -11.49 14.90 4.77
N ASP A 290 -11.82 13.93 3.91
CA ASP A 290 -12.89 14.08 2.91
C ASP A 290 -14.13 13.23 3.23
N ALA A 291 -14.99 13.76 4.08
CA ALA A 291 -16.25 13.10 4.43
C ALA A 291 -17.25 12.99 3.26
N GLU A 292 -17.06 13.76 2.20
CA GLU A 292 -17.96 13.79 1.04
C GLU A 292 -17.65 12.65 0.06
N ARG A 293 -16.39 12.54 -0.35
CA ARG A 293 -15.95 11.54 -1.34
C ARG A 293 -15.51 10.21 -0.72
N GLU A 294 -15.10 10.25 0.57
CA GLU A 294 -14.63 9.12 1.36
C GLU A 294 -15.17 9.25 2.81
N TYR A 295 -14.41 9.01 3.84
CA TYR A 295 -14.72 9.27 5.24
C TYR A 295 -13.72 10.27 5.81
N ALA A 296 -14.16 11.09 6.77
CA ALA A 296 -13.24 11.95 7.52
C ALA A 296 -13.09 11.43 8.95
N TYR A 297 -11.87 11.12 9.30
CA TYR A 297 -11.51 10.59 10.62
C TYR A 297 -10.03 10.83 10.93
N ASP A 298 -9.70 10.92 12.20
CA ASP A 298 -8.33 11.08 12.66
C ASP A 298 -8.16 10.63 14.13
N ARG A 299 -8.21 11.57 15.10
CA ARG A 299 -7.82 11.39 16.49
C ARG A 299 -8.83 10.63 17.36
N LYS A 300 -10.09 10.56 16.98
CA LYS A 300 -11.20 10.04 17.80
C LYS A 300 -11.97 8.93 17.11
N THR A 301 -11.31 8.16 16.30
CA THR A 301 -11.91 7.03 15.60
C THR A 301 -11.46 5.70 16.22
N GLU A 302 -12.27 4.68 16.05
CA GLU A 302 -11.94 3.30 16.46
C GLU A 302 -10.99 2.64 15.44
N PHE A 303 -11.17 2.94 14.13
CA PHE A 303 -10.36 2.43 13.04
C PHE A 303 -9.56 3.58 12.42
N GLY A 304 -8.29 3.36 12.06
CA GLY A 304 -7.46 4.36 11.41
C GLY A 304 -7.10 5.56 12.29
N HIS A 305 -7.04 5.37 13.59
CA HIS A 305 -6.72 6.42 14.56
C HIS A 305 -5.33 7.04 14.33
N LEU A 306 -5.28 8.35 14.11
CA LEU A 306 -4.06 9.12 13.82
C LEU A 306 -3.99 10.37 14.69
N ASP A 307 -3.35 10.29 15.85
CA ASP A 307 -3.12 11.41 16.77
C ASP A 307 -1.62 11.76 16.88
N LYS A 308 -0.84 10.87 17.48
CA LYS A 308 0.62 11.02 17.63
C LYS A 308 1.30 11.28 16.29
N GLY A 309 0.84 10.60 15.22
CA GLY A 309 1.38 10.79 13.87
C GLY A 309 1.22 12.22 13.38
N LEU A 310 0.05 12.84 13.58
CA LEU A 310 -0.20 14.23 13.20
C LEU A 310 0.65 15.22 14.03
N ASP A 311 0.87 14.95 15.30
CA ASP A 311 1.65 15.82 16.18
C ASP A 311 3.16 15.75 15.91
N GLU A 312 3.66 14.59 15.52
CA GLU A 312 5.07 14.32 15.32
C GLU A 312 5.54 14.48 13.87
N ALA A 313 4.67 14.32 12.89
CA ALA A 313 5.05 14.40 11.47
C ALA A 313 5.78 15.71 11.12
N PRO A 314 5.32 16.91 11.53
CA PRO A 314 6.03 18.15 11.22
C PRO A 314 7.44 18.21 11.84
N LYS A 315 7.61 17.68 13.05
CA LYS A 315 8.88 17.68 13.78
C LYS A 315 9.90 16.73 13.16
N ARG A 316 9.41 15.68 12.50
CA ARG A 316 10.22 14.62 11.87
C ARG A 316 10.42 14.84 10.38
N GLY A 317 9.83 15.90 9.81
CA GLY A 317 9.87 16.16 8.38
C GLY A 317 9.08 15.14 7.56
N TRP A 318 8.10 14.47 8.17
CA TRP A 318 7.20 13.57 7.46
C TRP A 318 6.10 14.37 6.74
N VAL A 319 5.71 13.88 5.60
CA VAL A 319 4.63 14.47 4.80
C VAL A 319 3.29 14.02 5.34
N VAL A 320 2.35 14.95 5.48
CA VAL A 320 0.94 14.64 5.77
C VAL A 320 0.12 15.05 4.55
N VAL A 321 -0.59 14.10 3.98
CA VAL A 321 -1.48 14.31 2.82
C VAL A 321 -2.89 14.57 3.32
N ASP A 322 -3.37 15.79 3.21
CA ASP A 322 -4.78 16.12 3.40
C ASP A 322 -5.58 15.59 2.19
N MET A 323 -6.27 14.47 2.37
CA MET A 323 -6.95 13.78 1.27
C MET A 323 -7.87 14.72 0.46
N LYS A 324 -8.60 15.60 1.13
CA LYS A 324 -9.54 16.52 0.47
C LYS A 324 -8.84 17.56 -0.41
N LYS A 325 -7.68 18.05 0.02
CA LYS A 325 -6.94 19.11 -0.69
C LYS A 325 -5.95 18.56 -1.71
N GLU A 326 -5.34 17.39 -1.40
CA GLU A 326 -4.21 16.91 -2.17
C GLU A 326 -4.60 15.94 -3.29
N TRP A 327 -5.79 15.34 -3.23
CA TRP A 327 -6.25 14.36 -4.21
C TRP A 327 -7.39 14.91 -5.07
N LYS A 328 -7.17 14.95 -6.40
CA LYS A 328 -8.21 15.31 -7.39
C LYS A 328 -9.28 14.23 -7.47
N VAL A 329 -8.84 12.96 -7.47
CA VAL A 329 -9.66 11.75 -7.52
C VAL A 329 -9.24 10.89 -6.34
N ILE A 330 -10.20 10.29 -5.63
CA ILE A 330 -9.90 9.35 -4.54
C ILE A 330 -9.96 7.91 -5.07
N TYR A 331 -11.06 7.54 -5.69
CA TYR A 331 -11.28 6.18 -6.21
C TYR A 331 -11.31 6.16 -7.74
N PRO A 332 -10.87 5.05 -8.39
CA PRO A 332 -10.88 4.93 -9.85
C PRO A 332 -12.26 5.13 -10.49
N PHE A 333 -13.34 4.87 -9.74
CA PHE A 333 -14.71 5.03 -10.21
C PHE A 333 -15.29 6.45 -10.05
N GLN A 334 -14.58 7.35 -9.37
CA GLN A 334 -14.95 8.77 -9.27
C GLN A 334 -14.39 9.51 -10.47
N LYS A 335 -15.26 10.23 -11.15
CA LYS A 335 -14.90 11.06 -12.31
C LYS A 335 -14.86 12.52 -11.92
#